data_592457f25eab2d80fc94c6c2cce8ce97
#
_entry.id   592457f25eab2d80fc94c6c2cce8ce97
#
_cell.length_a   1.000
_cell.length_b   1.000
_cell.length_c   1.000
_cell.angle_alpha   90.00
_cell.angle_beta   90.00
_cell.angle_gamma   90.00
#
_symmetry.space_group_name_H-M   'P 1'
#
loop_
_entity.id
_entity.type
_entity.pdbx_description
1 polymer ?
#
loop_
_entity_poly.entity_id
_entity_poly.type
_entity_poly.pdbx_seq_one_letter_code
_entity_poly.pdbx_strand_id
1 'polypeptide(L)'
;MNVELLDLHPAPADLEQLVREGMTAIPRQLPAWLLYDSEGSRLFSAICEQPEYSLTRTEIALLNQQAEAISASLGSGVLVEFGIGNARKVSPLLKALNSDLFVGLDISRTALRDALEGLGREHPQSTMLGICCDHSQLTDLPHHPLLDGRRRIGFFPGSSLGNFSGDNAVALLQRFRRLLNGGPLLLGLDQPRTPTLLEAAYNDAAGVSAAFAQNLLTRLNRELQGDICLLYTSPSPRDSV
;
A
#
# COMPACT_ATOMS: atom_id res chain seq x y z
N MET A 1 3.38 22.83 10.26
CA MET A 1 3.34 21.48 9.69
C MET A 1 3.22 21.64 8.18
N ASN A 2 4.17 21.15 7.42
CA ASN A 2 4.23 21.34 5.96
C ASN A 2 3.84 20.03 5.27
N VAL A 3 2.54 19.87 5.01
CA VAL A 3 1.99 18.73 4.27
C VAL A 3 1.51 19.24 2.92
N GLU A 4 2.07 18.71 1.86
CA GLU A 4 1.69 19.03 0.48
C GLU A 4 1.16 17.77 -0.21
N LEU A 5 0.13 17.91 -1.05
CA LEU A 5 -0.58 16.79 -1.67
C LEU A 5 -0.74 17.03 -3.18
N LEU A 6 -0.17 16.13 -3.97
CA LEU A 6 -0.39 16.04 -5.41
C LEU A 6 -1.38 14.91 -5.69
N ASP A 7 -2.40 15.19 -6.50
CA ASP A 7 -3.41 14.20 -6.87
C ASP A 7 -3.28 13.84 -8.35
N LEU A 8 -2.83 12.61 -8.59
CA LEU A 8 -2.66 12.02 -9.92
C LEU A 8 -3.65 10.88 -10.15
N HIS A 9 -4.76 10.86 -9.41
CA HIS A 9 -5.75 9.79 -9.50
C HIS A 9 -6.39 9.75 -10.90
N PRO A 10 -6.61 8.55 -11.48
CA PRO A 10 -7.30 8.43 -12.77
C PRO A 10 -8.73 8.98 -12.70
N ALA A 11 -9.23 9.48 -13.83
CA ALA A 11 -10.60 9.98 -13.95
C ALA A 11 -11.64 8.86 -13.74
N PRO A 12 -12.83 9.16 -13.24
CA PRO A 12 -13.89 8.15 -13.03
C PRO A 12 -14.25 7.31 -14.27
N ALA A 13 -14.14 7.89 -15.47
CA ALA A 13 -14.36 7.18 -16.73
C ALA A 13 -13.38 6.00 -16.93
N ASP A 14 -12.16 6.12 -16.44
CA ASP A 14 -11.15 5.08 -16.55
C ASP A 14 -11.46 3.90 -15.62
N LEU A 15 -12.16 4.15 -14.51
CA LEU A 15 -12.57 3.10 -13.57
C LEU A 15 -13.56 2.13 -14.18
N GLU A 16 -14.57 2.61 -14.93
CA GLU A 16 -15.57 1.75 -15.59
C GLU A 16 -14.89 0.84 -16.62
N GLN A 17 -14.04 1.40 -17.47
CA GLN A 17 -13.31 0.63 -18.48
C GLN A 17 -12.44 -0.44 -17.82
N LEU A 18 -11.66 -0.07 -16.81
CA LEU A 18 -10.75 -0.97 -16.09
C LEU A 18 -11.49 -2.14 -15.43
N VAL A 19 -12.64 -1.87 -14.80
CA VAL A 19 -13.47 -2.92 -14.19
C VAL A 19 -14.10 -3.80 -15.26
N ARG A 20 -14.61 -3.25 -16.36
CA ARG A 20 -15.17 -4.00 -17.48
C ARG A 20 -14.13 -4.94 -18.09
N GLU A 21 -12.94 -4.45 -18.36
CA GLU A 21 -11.83 -5.26 -18.90
C GLU A 21 -11.44 -6.38 -17.94
N GLY A 22 -11.25 -6.07 -16.65
CA GLY A 22 -10.85 -7.04 -15.65
C GLY A 22 -11.91 -8.12 -15.39
N MET A 23 -13.19 -7.78 -15.44
CA MET A 23 -14.31 -8.72 -15.25
C MET A 23 -14.58 -9.60 -16.48
N THR A 24 -14.14 -9.19 -17.66
CA THR A 24 -14.25 -9.98 -18.91
C THR A 24 -12.99 -10.82 -19.18
N ALA A 25 -11.89 -10.57 -18.50
CA ALA A 25 -10.66 -11.34 -18.63
C ALA A 25 -10.81 -12.78 -18.11
N ILE A 26 -9.95 -13.69 -18.60
CA ILE A 26 -9.87 -15.09 -18.15
C ILE A 26 -8.44 -15.39 -17.72
N PRO A 27 -8.16 -15.63 -16.42
CA PRO A 27 -9.09 -15.49 -15.28
C PRO A 27 -9.51 -14.04 -15.05
N ARG A 28 -10.65 -13.83 -14.39
CA ARG A 28 -11.09 -12.49 -13.98
C ARG A 28 -10.09 -11.89 -13.01
N GLN A 29 -9.71 -10.65 -13.22
CA GLN A 29 -8.74 -9.94 -12.39
C GLN A 29 -9.14 -8.47 -12.24
N LEU A 30 -9.09 -8.00 -11.01
CA LEU A 30 -9.25 -6.57 -10.70
C LEU A 30 -8.00 -6.09 -9.97
N PRO A 31 -7.57 -4.84 -10.21
CA PRO A 31 -6.45 -4.27 -9.49
C PRO A 31 -6.69 -4.25 -7.97
N ALA A 32 -5.69 -4.65 -7.20
CA ALA A 32 -5.77 -4.74 -5.74
C ALA A 32 -6.12 -3.39 -5.08
N TRP A 33 -5.77 -2.26 -5.69
CA TRP A 33 -6.08 -0.95 -5.16
C TRP A 33 -7.60 -0.66 -5.08
N LEU A 34 -8.42 -1.38 -5.85
CA LEU A 34 -9.89 -1.26 -5.74
C LEU A 34 -10.41 -1.67 -4.36
N LEU A 35 -9.66 -2.44 -3.59
CA LEU A 35 -9.98 -2.79 -2.20
C LEU A 35 -9.86 -1.60 -1.23
N TYR A 36 -9.13 -0.55 -1.61
CA TYR A 36 -8.69 0.52 -0.68
C TYR A 36 -9.42 1.85 -0.91
N ASP A 37 -10.77 1.83 -0.96
CA ASP A 37 -11.54 3.04 -0.71
C ASP A 37 -11.50 3.41 0.79
N SER A 38 -12.21 4.44 1.21
CA SER A 38 -12.22 4.88 2.60
C SER A 38 -12.62 3.75 3.58
N GLU A 39 -13.66 2.98 3.24
CA GLU A 39 -14.11 1.84 4.06
C GLU A 39 -13.13 0.68 4.00
N GLY A 40 -12.61 0.35 2.83
CA GLY A 40 -11.58 -0.69 2.65
C GLY A 40 -10.30 -0.38 3.44
N SER A 41 -9.84 0.87 3.43
CA SER A 41 -8.69 1.30 4.22
C SER A 41 -8.94 1.15 5.73
N ARG A 42 -10.16 1.47 6.20
CA ARG A 42 -10.60 1.26 7.59
C ARG A 42 -10.61 -0.24 7.95
N LEU A 43 -11.17 -1.07 7.07
CA LEU A 43 -11.24 -2.53 7.27
C LEU A 43 -9.84 -3.15 7.26
N PHE A 44 -8.96 -2.73 6.37
CA PHE A 44 -7.57 -3.20 6.37
C PHE A 44 -6.83 -2.82 7.66
N SER A 45 -7.05 -1.62 8.17
CA SER A 45 -6.52 -1.23 9.49
C SER A 45 -7.03 -2.15 10.60
N ALA A 46 -8.31 -2.54 10.56
CA ALA A 46 -8.88 -3.49 11.50
C ALA A 46 -8.32 -4.92 11.33
N ILE A 47 -8.01 -5.36 10.09
CA ILE A 47 -7.29 -6.62 9.83
C ILE A 47 -5.93 -6.61 10.52
N CYS A 48 -5.18 -5.52 10.43
CA CYS A 48 -3.86 -5.39 11.06
C CYS A 48 -3.87 -5.56 12.59
N GLU A 49 -5.02 -5.35 13.22
CA GLU A 49 -5.21 -5.53 14.68
C GLU A 49 -5.69 -6.95 15.04
N GLN A 50 -6.10 -7.79 14.06
CA GLN A 50 -6.54 -9.15 14.34
C GLN A 50 -5.39 -10.01 14.87
N PRO A 51 -5.62 -10.87 15.88
CA PRO A 51 -4.58 -11.75 16.43
C PRO A 51 -3.93 -12.62 15.36
N GLU A 52 -4.72 -13.15 14.43
CA GLU A 52 -4.30 -14.05 13.37
C GLU A 52 -3.40 -13.34 12.32
N TYR A 53 -3.59 -12.04 12.08
CA TYR A 53 -2.82 -11.25 11.12
C TYR A 53 -1.59 -10.62 11.79
N SER A 54 -0.54 -11.40 12.00
CA SER A 54 0.66 -10.94 12.72
C SER A 54 1.65 -10.15 11.86
N LEU A 55 1.53 -10.18 10.52
CA LEU A 55 2.51 -9.59 9.59
C LEU A 55 2.86 -8.14 9.94
N THR A 56 1.85 -7.29 10.06
CA THR A 56 2.05 -5.85 10.33
C THR A 56 2.77 -5.62 11.67
N ARG A 57 2.33 -6.31 12.73
CA ARG A 57 2.93 -6.15 14.07
C ARG A 57 4.38 -6.64 14.11
N THR A 58 4.66 -7.77 13.46
CA THR A 58 6.02 -8.34 13.36
C THR A 58 6.96 -7.39 12.59
N GLU A 59 6.49 -6.86 11.45
CA GLU A 59 7.28 -5.94 10.64
C GLU A 59 7.55 -4.63 11.39
N ILE A 60 6.57 -4.05 12.07
CA ILE A 60 6.76 -2.85 12.91
C ILE A 60 7.78 -3.11 14.02
N ALA A 61 7.70 -4.26 14.71
CA ALA A 61 8.66 -4.63 15.74
C ALA A 61 10.07 -4.75 15.18
N LEU A 62 10.23 -5.40 14.02
CA LEU A 62 11.52 -5.54 13.33
C LEU A 62 12.08 -4.18 12.90
N LEU A 63 11.26 -3.31 12.32
CA LEU A 63 11.68 -1.97 11.92
C LEU A 63 12.13 -1.13 13.11
N ASN A 64 11.40 -1.17 14.24
CA ASN A 64 11.84 -0.48 15.47
C ASN A 64 13.18 -1.01 15.99
N GLN A 65 13.38 -2.33 15.96
CA GLN A 65 14.60 -2.96 16.46
C GLN A 65 15.81 -2.68 15.56
N GLN A 66 15.61 -2.61 14.24
CA GLN A 66 16.69 -2.55 13.25
C GLN A 66 16.84 -1.19 12.56
N ALA A 67 16.06 -0.18 12.95
CA ALA A 67 16.00 1.11 12.26
C ALA A 67 17.39 1.74 12.04
N GLU A 68 18.24 1.74 13.05
CA GLU A 68 19.60 2.32 12.98
C GLU A 68 20.51 1.54 12.02
N ALA A 69 20.48 0.21 12.07
CA ALA A 69 21.29 -0.63 11.18
C ALA A 69 20.83 -0.50 9.72
N ILE A 70 19.53 -0.45 9.51
CA ILE A 70 18.92 -0.23 8.19
C ILE A 70 19.29 1.17 7.66
N SER A 71 19.16 2.21 8.49
CA SER A 71 19.52 3.57 8.14
C SER A 71 21.01 3.69 7.76
N ALA A 72 21.90 3.08 8.55
CA ALA A 72 23.34 3.04 8.25
C ALA A 72 23.65 2.39 6.89
N SER A 73 22.90 1.34 6.53
CA SER A 73 23.03 0.65 5.25
C SER A 73 22.49 1.46 4.06
N LEU A 74 21.37 2.16 4.26
CA LEU A 74 20.69 2.94 3.21
C LEU A 74 21.41 4.28 2.94
N GLY A 75 22.02 4.87 3.96
CA GLY A 75 22.62 6.21 3.90
C GLY A 75 21.56 7.32 3.85
N SER A 76 21.97 8.56 3.63
CA SER A 76 21.09 9.74 3.62
C SER A 76 20.32 9.89 2.31
N GLY A 77 19.12 10.45 2.38
CA GLY A 77 18.28 10.74 1.20
C GLY A 77 16.83 11.02 1.56
N VAL A 78 16.02 11.30 0.54
CA VAL A 78 14.57 11.43 0.65
C VAL A 78 13.98 10.04 0.76
N LEU A 79 13.20 9.80 1.81
CA LEU A 79 12.49 8.53 1.99
C LEU A 79 11.17 8.55 1.20
N VAL A 80 11.00 7.57 0.31
CA VAL A 80 9.85 7.42 -0.58
C VAL A 80 9.16 6.10 -0.28
N GLU A 81 7.93 6.12 0.25
CA GLU A 81 7.15 4.91 0.55
C GLU A 81 6.08 4.66 -0.51
N PHE A 82 6.07 3.44 -1.04
CA PHE A 82 5.08 2.99 -2.02
C PHE A 82 3.93 2.24 -1.30
N GLY A 83 2.75 2.88 -1.23
CA GLY A 83 1.60 2.37 -0.48
C GLY A 83 1.73 2.65 1.03
N ILE A 84 1.65 3.94 1.41
CA ILE A 84 1.90 4.38 2.79
C ILE A 84 0.90 3.81 3.81
N GLY A 85 -0.35 3.55 3.41
CA GLY A 85 -1.40 3.12 4.32
C GLY A 85 -1.57 4.08 5.51
N ASN A 86 -1.34 3.59 6.73
CA ASN A 86 -1.46 4.38 7.97
C ASN A 86 -0.11 4.92 8.49
N ALA A 87 0.97 4.85 7.72
CA ALA A 87 2.32 5.33 8.02
C ALA A 87 3.00 4.74 9.29
N ARG A 88 2.39 3.74 9.96
CA ARG A 88 2.96 3.18 11.22
C ARG A 88 4.32 2.50 11.03
N LYS A 89 4.58 2.00 9.82
CA LYS A 89 5.81 1.26 9.50
C LYS A 89 7.00 2.18 9.22
N VAL A 90 6.75 3.36 8.67
CA VAL A 90 7.81 4.26 8.22
C VAL A 90 8.39 5.12 9.33
N SER A 91 7.62 5.41 10.39
CA SER A 91 8.02 6.33 11.46
C SER A 91 9.40 5.98 12.10
N PRO A 92 9.72 4.70 12.43
CA PRO A 92 11.04 4.34 12.94
C PRO A 92 12.19 4.65 11.97
N LEU A 93 11.97 4.39 10.67
CA LEU A 93 12.97 4.64 9.63
C LEU A 93 13.18 6.12 9.38
N LEU A 94 12.09 6.89 9.33
CA LEU A 94 12.15 8.33 9.12
C LEU A 94 12.95 9.02 10.23
N LYS A 95 12.76 8.58 11.48
CA LYS A 95 13.53 9.03 12.62
C LYS A 95 15.01 8.67 12.49
N ALA A 96 15.35 7.40 12.18
CA ALA A 96 16.72 6.93 12.10
C ALA A 96 17.49 7.54 10.92
N LEU A 97 16.83 7.73 9.77
CA LEU A 97 17.40 8.40 8.59
C LEU A 97 17.58 9.91 8.80
N ASN A 98 16.87 10.49 9.77
CA ASN A 98 16.81 11.94 9.97
C ASN A 98 16.54 12.70 8.65
N SER A 99 15.62 12.16 7.85
CA SER A 99 15.29 12.73 6.54
C SER A 99 14.44 13.98 6.70
N ASP A 100 14.84 15.05 6.04
CA ASP A 100 14.12 16.34 6.03
C ASP A 100 12.91 16.34 5.09
N LEU A 101 12.78 15.30 4.24
CA LEU A 101 11.66 15.12 3.32
C LEU A 101 11.23 13.65 3.30
N PHE A 102 9.94 13.45 3.51
CA PHE A 102 9.26 12.18 3.29
C PHE A 102 8.26 12.30 2.14
N VAL A 103 8.22 11.29 1.27
CA VAL A 103 7.28 11.20 0.17
C VAL A 103 6.45 9.94 0.34
N GLY A 104 5.16 10.09 0.54
CA GLY A 104 4.22 8.98 0.61
C GLY A 104 3.40 8.86 -0.68
N LEU A 105 3.34 7.66 -1.26
CA LEU A 105 2.46 7.35 -2.38
C LEU A 105 1.34 6.44 -1.91
N ASP A 106 0.10 6.78 -2.25
CA ASP A 106 -1.07 5.93 -1.99
C ASP A 106 -2.19 6.23 -2.98
N ILE A 107 -3.07 5.25 -3.17
CA ILE A 107 -4.24 5.40 -4.03
C ILE A 107 -5.39 6.12 -3.30
N SER A 108 -5.45 5.98 -1.98
CA SER A 108 -6.49 6.59 -1.15
C SER A 108 -6.08 7.99 -0.70
N ARG A 109 -6.62 9.02 -1.34
CA ARG A 109 -6.32 10.43 -1.02
C ARG A 109 -6.58 10.77 0.45
N THR A 110 -7.69 10.26 1.01
CA THR A 110 -8.06 10.53 2.41
C THR A 110 -7.08 9.86 3.36
N ALA A 111 -6.81 8.55 3.17
CA ALA A 111 -5.86 7.81 3.99
C ALA A 111 -4.45 8.42 3.91
N LEU A 112 -4.00 8.78 2.70
CA LEU A 112 -2.71 9.44 2.47
C LEU A 112 -2.60 10.75 3.26
N ARG A 113 -3.60 11.62 3.19
CA ARG A 113 -3.60 12.89 3.93
C ARG A 113 -3.53 12.65 5.44
N ASP A 114 -4.41 11.79 5.97
CA ASP A 114 -4.50 11.50 7.40
C ASP A 114 -3.18 10.91 7.94
N ALA A 115 -2.56 10.00 7.16
CA ALA A 115 -1.26 9.42 7.47
C ALA A 115 -0.15 10.47 7.51
N LEU A 116 -0.07 11.34 6.50
CA LEU A 116 0.93 12.41 6.42
C LEU A 116 0.77 13.46 7.51
N GLU A 117 -0.47 13.81 7.87
CA GLU A 117 -0.74 14.71 8.97
C GLU A 117 -0.34 14.11 10.32
N GLY A 118 -0.59 12.80 10.52
CA GLY A 118 -0.13 12.05 11.69
C GLY A 118 1.39 12.06 11.78
N LEU A 119 2.04 11.62 10.71
CA LEU A 119 3.50 11.53 10.63
C LEU A 119 4.19 12.89 10.78
N GLY A 120 3.61 13.97 10.21
CA GLY A 120 4.14 15.33 10.34
C GLY A 120 4.05 15.88 11.77
N ARG A 121 3.08 15.43 12.59
CA ARG A 121 3.06 15.76 14.03
C ARG A 121 4.16 15.04 14.80
N GLU A 122 4.48 13.80 14.42
CA GLU A 122 5.55 13.01 15.05
C GLU A 122 6.95 13.47 14.61
N HIS A 123 7.09 13.97 13.37
CA HIS A 123 8.34 14.39 12.75
C HIS A 123 8.28 15.85 12.26
N PRO A 124 8.17 16.84 13.15
CA PRO A 124 7.95 18.25 12.77
C PRO A 124 9.11 18.87 11.98
N GLN A 125 10.28 18.26 12.01
CA GLN A 125 11.47 18.67 11.24
C GLN A 125 11.43 18.20 9.78
N SER A 126 10.55 17.27 9.45
CA SER A 126 10.44 16.70 8.09
C SER A 126 9.27 17.32 7.35
N THR A 127 9.46 17.66 6.08
CA THR A 127 8.38 18.02 5.17
C THR A 127 7.69 16.73 4.67
N MET A 128 6.36 16.74 4.58
CA MET A 128 5.56 15.61 4.11
C MET A 128 4.99 15.94 2.73
N LEU A 129 5.37 15.16 1.71
CA LEU A 129 4.81 15.25 0.35
C LEU A 129 4.00 13.99 0.06
N GLY A 130 2.73 14.14 -0.23
CA GLY A 130 1.84 13.07 -0.65
C GLY A 130 1.63 13.07 -2.15
N ILE A 131 1.67 11.90 -2.77
CA ILE A 131 1.32 11.71 -4.18
C ILE A 131 0.20 10.67 -4.24
N CYS A 132 -1.03 11.13 -4.50
CA CYS A 132 -2.19 10.25 -4.66
C CYS A 132 -2.16 9.64 -6.06
N CYS A 133 -1.85 8.35 -6.16
CA CYS A 133 -1.70 7.65 -7.44
C CYS A 133 -1.70 6.13 -7.28
N ASP A 134 -1.94 5.42 -8.38
CA ASP A 134 -1.54 4.03 -8.51
C ASP A 134 -0.04 3.95 -8.80
N HIS A 135 0.76 3.72 -7.76
CA HIS A 135 2.22 3.62 -7.89
C HIS A 135 2.68 2.47 -8.80
N SER A 136 1.81 1.46 -9.03
CA SER A 136 2.09 0.37 -9.96
C SER A 136 2.04 0.79 -11.43
N GLN A 137 1.43 1.93 -11.73
CA GLN A 137 1.33 2.49 -13.08
C GLN A 137 2.22 3.73 -13.29
N LEU A 138 2.73 4.32 -12.21
CA LEU A 138 3.52 5.54 -12.28
C LEU A 138 4.87 5.30 -12.99
N THR A 139 5.14 6.05 -14.05
CA THR A 139 6.39 5.94 -14.82
C THR A 139 7.51 6.80 -14.25
N ASP A 140 7.16 8.00 -13.79
CA ASP A 140 8.09 8.97 -13.18
C ASP A 140 7.39 9.66 -12.01
N LEU A 141 8.17 10.08 -10.99
CA LEU A 141 7.65 10.98 -9.98
C LEU A 141 7.40 12.35 -10.61
N PRO A 142 6.31 13.04 -10.24
CA PRO A 142 6.05 14.38 -10.76
C PRO A 142 7.22 15.30 -10.46
N HIS A 143 7.49 16.22 -11.40
CA HIS A 143 8.48 17.27 -11.18
C HIS A 143 8.08 18.11 -9.97
N HIS A 144 8.96 18.18 -8.99
CA HIS A 144 8.70 18.90 -7.76
C HIS A 144 10.01 19.47 -7.18
N PRO A 145 10.03 20.77 -6.82
CA PRO A 145 11.26 21.41 -6.34
C PRO A 145 11.91 20.70 -5.15
N LEU A 146 11.10 20.06 -4.28
CA LEU A 146 11.60 19.29 -3.15
C LEU A 146 12.29 17.98 -3.54
N LEU A 147 12.08 17.47 -4.76
CA LEU A 147 12.62 16.18 -5.23
C LEU A 147 13.82 16.34 -6.19
N ASP A 148 13.96 17.51 -6.78
CA ASP A 148 14.94 17.75 -7.85
C ASP A 148 16.37 17.58 -7.35
N GLY A 149 17.15 16.77 -8.06
CA GLY A 149 18.55 16.50 -7.76
C GLY A 149 18.81 15.73 -6.47
N ARG A 150 17.78 15.30 -5.74
CA ARG A 150 17.92 14.60 -4.45
C ARG A 150 18.00 13.10 -4.64
N ARG A 151 18.87 12.46 -3.84
CA ARG A 151 18.96 11.00 -3.72
C ARG A 151 17.68 10.47 -3.07
N ARG A 152 17.08 9.44 -3.65
CA ARG A 152 15.82 8.83 -3.19
C ARG A 152 16.10 7.46 -2.60
N ILE A 153 15.41 7.13 -1.51
CA ILE A 153 15.46 5.85 -0.82
C ILE A 153 14.04 5.30 -0.85
N GLY A 154 13.83 4.17 -1.51
CA GLY A 154 12.52 3.54 -1.57
C GLY A 154 12.23 2.68 -0.35
N PHE A 155 10.97 2.65 0.06
CA PHE A 155 10.43 1.74 1.06
C PHE A 155 9.15 1.10 0.54
N PHE A 156 9.11 -0.24 0.51
CA PHE A 156 7.95 -1.01 0.06
C PHE A 156 7.69 -2.16 1.03
N PRO A 157 6.97 -1.88 2.14
CA PRO A 157 6.71 -2.83 3.22
C PRO A 157 5.51 -3.74 2.96
N GLY A 158 5.20 -4.57 3.96
CA GLY A 158 3.93 -5.29 4.07
C GLY A 158 3.84 -6.55 3.22
N SER A 159 4.97 -7.03 2.70
CA SER A 159 4.98 -8.15 1.74
C SER A 159 4.15 -7.88 0.47
N SER A 160 3.90 -6.60 0.18
CA SER A 160 3.03 -6.16 -0.92
C SER A 160 3.53 -6.62 -2.29
N LEU A 161 4.84 -6.89 -2.42
CA LEU A 161 5.41 -7.45 -3.65
C LEU A 161 4.81 -8.84 -3.97
N GLY A 162 4.39 -9.61 -2.97
CA GLY A 162 3.75 -10.91 -3.13
C GLY A 162 2.39 -10.87 -3.83
N ASN A 163 1.77 -9.70 -3.97
CA ASN A 163 0.51 -9.52 -4.71
C ASN A 163 0.71 -9.50 -6.24
N PHE A 164 1.96 -9.54 -6.71
CA PHE A 164 2.29 -9.48 -8.13
C PHE A 164 2.82 -10.83 -8.61
N SER A 165 2.39 -11.27 -9.80
CA SER A 165 3.00 -12.44 -10.47
C SER A 165 4.47 -12.17 -10.81
N GLY A 166 5.26 -13.23 -11.05
CA GLY A 166 6.71 -13.11 -11.25
C GLY A 166 7.13 -12.00 -12.22
N ASP A 167 6.59 -11.99 -13.44
CA ASP A 167 6.92 -10.96 -14.45
C ASP A 167 6.42 -9.57 -14.03
N ASN A 168 5.24 -9.48 -13.43
CA ASN A 168 4.70 -8.22 -12.94
C ASN A 168 5.51 -7.68 -11.74
N ALA A 169 6.00 -8.56 -10.86
CA ALA A 169 6.88 -8.17 -9.76
C ALA A 169 8.20 -7.59 -10.29
N VAL A 170 8.81 -8.25 -11.29
CA VAL A 170 10.02 -7.73 -11.95
C VAL A 170 9.75 -6.37 -12.60
N ALA A 171 8.66 -6.23 -13.34
CA ALA A 171 8.28 -4.97 -13.97
C ALA A 171 8.06 -3.85 -12.94
N LEU A 172 7.43 -4.17 -11.80
CA LEU A 172 7.23 -3.23 -10.68
C LEU A 172 8.58 -2.77 -10.09
N LEU A 173 9.50 -3.71 -9.82
CA LEU A 173 10.82 -3.38 -9.28
C LEU A 173 11.66 -2.54 -10.26
N GLN A 174 11.57 -2.83 -11.56
CA GLN A 174 12.21 -2.00 -12.60
C GLN A 174 11.62 -0.58 -12.62
N ARG A 175 10.31 -0.45 -12.38
CA ARG A 175 9.65 0.85 -12.26
C ARG A 175 10.12 1.58 -11.02
N PHE A 176 10.16 0.94 -9.86
CA PHE A 176 10.68 1.54 -8.64
C PHE A 176 12.13 2.01 -8.81
N ARG A 177 12.98 1.22 -9.49
CA ARG A 177 14.34 1.64 -9.83
C ARG A 177 14.38 2.97 -10.61
N ARG A 178 13.46 3.17 -11.56
CA ARG A 178 13.34 4.44 -12.30
C ARG A 178 12.85 5.56 -11.41
N LEU A 179 11.75 5.35 -10.66
CA LEU A 179 11.19 6.35 -9.74
C LEU A 179 12.21 6.81 -8.69
N LEU A 180 13.07 5.90 -8.24
CA LEU A 180 14.13 6.18 -7.27
C LEU A 180 15.43 6.71 -7.91
N ASN A 181 15.45 6.86 -9.23
CA ASN A 181 16.65 7.27 -9.97
C ASN A 181 17.88 6.41 -9.62
N GLY A 182 17.67 5.09 -9.52
CA GLY A 182 18.72 4.11 -9.17
C GLY A 182 19.08 4.07 -7.69
N GLY A 183 18.39 4.78 -6.82
CA GLY A 183 18.58 4.73 -5.37
C GLY A 183 18.19 3.38 -4.76
N PRO A 184 18.57 3.11 -3.50
CA PRO A 184 18.29 1.86 -2.82
C PRO A 184 16.78 1.68 -2.55
N LEU A 185 16.37 0.42 -2.45
CA LEU A 185 15.00 0.03 -2.11
C LEU A 185 15.03 -0.93 -0.92
N LEU A 186 14.35 -0.58 0.17
CA LEU A 186 14.06 -1.48 1.28
C LEU A 186 12.73 -2.18 1.01
N LEU A 187 12.76 -3.52 1.00
CA LEU A 187 11.59 -4.38 0.82
C LEU A 187 11.23 -5.08 2.12
N GLY A 188 9.95 -5.04 2.49
CA GLY A 188 9.38 -5.90 3.51
C GLY A 188 8.82 -7.17 2.86
N LEU A 189 9.34 -8.33 3.23
CA LEU A 189 8.91 -9.61 2.71
C LEU A 189 8.56 -10.56 3.85
N ASP A 190 7.41 -11.24 3.75
CA ASP A 190 7.03 -12.30 4.69
C ASP A 190 7.76 -13.59 4.36
N GLN A 191 7.86 -14.44 5.38
CA GLN A 191 8.43 -15.78 5.23
C GLN A 191 7.31 -16.80 4.94
N PRO A 192 7.61 -17.91 4.24
CA PRO A 192 6.65 -18.98 4.05
C PRO A 192 6.11 -19.47 5.40
N ARG A 193 4.78 -19.57 5.50
CA ARG A 193 4.06 -20.07 6.68
C ARG A 193 3.30 -21.34 6.34
N THR A 194 2.87 -22.08 7.37
CA THR A 194 1.99 -23.23 7.14
C THR A 194 0.64 -22.76 6.58
N PRO A 195 -0.02 -23.57 5.74
CA PRO A 195 -1.32 -23.23 5.17
C PRO A 195 -2.33 -22.80 6.25
N THR A 196 -2.40 -23.53 7.37
CA THR A 196 -3.33 -23.23 8.47
C THR A 196 -3.14 -21.82 9.05
N LEU A 197 -1.88 -21.36 9.21
CA LEU A 197 -1.61 -19.99 9.69
C LEU A 197 -1.97 -18.94 8.65
N LEU A 198 -1.74 -19.22 7.36
CA LEU A 198 -2.13 -18.33 6.28
C LEU A 198 -3.66 -18.23 6.17
N GLU A 199 -4.36 -19.36 6.21
CA GLU A 199 -5.82 -19.40 6.18
C GLU A 199 -6.41 -18.59 7.34
N ALA A 200 -5.92 -18.78 8.56
CA ALA A 200 -6.37 -18.01 9.71
C ALA A 200 -6.13 -16.50 9.54
N ALA A 201 -4.97 -16.11 8.99
CA ALA A 201 -4.62 -14.69 8.79
C ALA A 201 -5.54 -13.97 7.78
N TYR A 202 -6.05 -14.68 6.77
CA TYR A 202 -6.90 -14.12 5.72
C TYR A 202 -8.38 -14.52 5.83
N ASN A 203 -8.72 -15.27 6.86
CA ASN A 203 -10.09 -15.67 7.21
C ASN A 203 -10.25 -15.66 8.74
N ASP A 204 -10.05 -14.50 9.32
CA ASP A 204 -10.07 -14.26 10.76
C ASP A 204 -11.43 -14.58 11.39
N ALA A 205 -11.43 -15.04 12.63
CA ALA A 205 -12.64 -15.45 13.35
C ALA A 205 -13.66 -14.31 13.54
N ALA A 206 -13.20 -13.04 13.52
CA ALA A 206 -14.05 -11.86 13.62
C ALA A 206 -14.71 -11.49 12.27
N GLY A 207 -14.33 -12.13 11.15
CA GLY A 207 -14.89 -11.89 9.83
C GLY A 207 -14.47 -10.55 9.17
N VAL A 208 -13.43 -9.91 9.67
CA VAL A 208 -12.98 -8.61 9.18
C VAL A 208 -12.39 -8.75 7.77
N SER A 209 -11.63 -9.82 7.52
CA SER A 209 -11.07 -10.10 6.18
C SER A 209 -12.17 -10.38 5.16
N ALA A 210 -13.23 -11.09 5.55
CA ALA A 210 -14.40 -11.30 4.70
C ALA A 210 -15.12 -9.98 4.38
N ALA A 211 -15.31 -9.10 5.37
CA ALA A 211 -15.90 -7.78 5.17
C ALA A 211 -15.05 -6.92 4.23
N PHE A 212 -13.71 -7.00 4.33
CA PHE A 212 -12.79 -6.30 3.43
C PHE A 212 -12.95 -6.76 1.98
N ALA A 213 -13.03 -8.07 1.75
CA ALA A 213 -13.26 -8.61 0.41
C ALA A 213 -14.63 -8.22 -0.16
N GLN A 214 -15.70 -8.28 0.66
CA GLN A 214 -17.05 -7.88 0.26
C GLN A 214 -17.18 -6.38 -0.05
N ASN A 215 -16.38 -5.54 0.62
CA ASN A 215 -16.39 -4.10 0.37
C ASN A 215 -16.04 -3.75 -1.08
N LEU A 216 -15.20 -4.55 -1.76
CA LEU A 216 -14.91 -4.37 -3.19
C LEU A 216 -16.19 -4.36 -4.01
N LEU A 217 -17.07 -5.34 -3.81
CA LEU A 217 -18.31 -5.47 -4.57
C LEU A 217 -19.31 -4.37 -4.20
N THR A 218 -19.35 -4.00 -2.92
CA THR A 218 -20.14 -2.84 -2.45
C THR A 218 -19.67 -1.56 -3.13
N ARG A 219 -18.36 -1.37 -3.25
CA ARG A 219 -17.76 -0.24 -3.96
C ARG A 219 -18.14 -0.22 -5.43
N LEU A 220 -18.03 -1.36 -6.12
CA LEU A 220 -18.41 -1.45 -7.54
C LEU A 220 -19.89 -1.10 -7.75
N ASN A 221 -20.79 -1.62 -6.89
CA ASN A 221 -22.20 -1.27 -6.95
C ASN A 221 -22.43 0.23 -6.74
N ARG A 222 -21.71 0.85 -5.79
CA ARG A 222 -21.85 2.28 -5.48
C ARG A 222 -21.31 3.19 -6.57
N GLU A 223 -20.10 2.91 -7.06
CA GLU A 223 -19.36 3.82 -7.95
C GLU A 223 -19.73 3.63 -9.43
N LEU A 224 -20.15 2.43 -9.82
CA LEU A 224 -20.49 2.08 -11.21
C LEU A 224 -21.97 1.76 -11.40
N GLN A 225 -22.84 2.03 -10.41
CA GLN A 225 -24.28 1.70 -10.45
C GLN A 225 -24.51 0.21 -10.75
N GLY A 226 -23.65 -0.66 -10.21
CA GLY A 226 -23.75 -2.10 -10.40
C GLY A 226 -24.87 -2.72 -9.55
N ASP A 227 -25.21 -3.96 -9.86
CA ASP A 227 -26.24 -4.77 -9.18
C ASP A 227 -25.70 -6.12 -8.66
N ILE A 228 -24.40 -6.19 -8.34
CA ILE A 228 -23.77 -7.41 -7.85
C ILE A 228 -24.42 -7.82 -6.52
N CYS A 229 -24.98 -9.05 -6.49
CA CYS A 229 -25.58 -9.59 -5.28
C CYS A 229 -24.51 -10.01 -4.27
N LEU A 230 -24.52 -9.40 -3.09
CA LEU A 230 -23.54 -9.65 -2.04
C LEU A 230 -23.77 -10.95 -1.26
N LEU A 231 -24.95 -11.58 -1.39
CA LEU A 231 -25.29 -12.82 -0.67
C LEU A 231 -24.53 -14.06 -1.20
N TYR A 232 -24.05 -14.02 -2.44
CA TYR A 232 -23.36 -15.14 -3.11
C TYR A 232 -21.84 -14.95 -3.23
N THR A 233 -21.27 -14.00 -2.52
CA THR A 233 -19.87 -13.56 -2.71
C THR A 233 -18.88 -14.20 -1.76
N SER A 234 -19.31 -14.97 -0.79
CA SER A 234 -18.41 -15.77 0.03
C SER A 234 -18.26 -17.15 -0.60
N PRO A 235 -17.04 -17.51 -1.09
CA PRO A 235 -16.81 -18.90 -1.49
C PRO A 235 -17.06 -19.78 -0.28
N SER A 236 -18.02 -20.71 -0.42
CA SER A 236 -18.19 -21.76 0.59
C SER A 236 -16.88 -22.55 0.67
N PRO A 237 -16.38 -22.91 1.85
CA PRO A 237 -15.26 -23.84 1.99
C PRO A 237 -15.47 -25.18 1.28
N ARG A 238 -16.68 -25.43 0.78
CA ARG A 238 -17.07 -26.65 0.03
C ARG A 238 -16.93 -26.49 -1.49
N ASP A 239 -16.67 -25.30 -1.99
CA ASP A 239 -16.57 -25.03 -3.44
C ASP A 239 -15.12 -25.15 -3.95
N SER A 240 -14.17 -25.49 -3.07
CA SER A 240 -12.77 -25.81 -3.42
C SER A 240 -12.60 -27.33 -3.54
N VAL A 241 -13.18 -27.92 -4.61
CA VAL A 241 -12.82 -29.29 -5.07
C VAL A 241 -12.39 -29.20 -6.52
#